data_6ff455599021f10d8fb1e64f5c539b78
#
_entry.id   6ff455599021f10d8fb1e64f5c539b78
#
_cell.length_a   1.000
_cell.length_b   1.000
_cell.length_c   1.000
_cell.angle_alpha   90.00
_cell.angle_beta   90.00
_cell.angle_gamma   90.00
#
_symmetry.space_group_name_H-M   'P 1'
#
loop_
_entity.id
_entity.type
_entity.pdbx_description
1 polymer ?
#
loop_
_entity_poly.entity_id
_entity_poly.type
_entity_poly.pdbx_seq_one_letter_code
_entity_poly.pdbx_strand_id
1 'polypeptide(L)'
;DLRSLRLMSDRMLSMNTVRDTTMVVVKPDATRTGQAYIYYRDINGSYTLETLEGVNPHWQGDYGKVLFTYFPPGNKAFEGQDVHLFGELTQFAGDAASRMQFNEERGAYEKTLFLKQGFYNYNYVTLPQNKKGFPDFSLTEGNYWGTENTYIVLVYYRPFGARADELIGYTTLSSFFQRPGF
;
A
#
# COMPACT_ATOMS: atom_id res chain seq x y z
N ASP A 1 -9.67 1.27 -6.76
CA ASP A 1 -10.95 1.93 -6.51
C ASP A 1 -12.03 0.87 -6.34
N LEU A 2 -12.62 0.79 -5.14
CA LEU A 2 -13.65 -0.16 -4.73
C LEU A 2 -14.94 0.57 -4.30
N ARG A 3 -15.11 1.83 -4.69
CA ARG A 3 -16.26 2.65 -4.30
C ARG A 3 -17.60 2.15 -4.85
N SER A 4 -17.57 1.26 -5.85
CA SER A 4 -18.74 0.49 -6.28
C SER A 4 -18.41 -0.99 -6.38
N LEU A 5 -19.32 -1.84 -5.93
CA LEU A 5 -19.34 -3.29 -6.16
C LEU A 5 -20.33 -3.70 -7.27
N ARG A 6 -20.74 -2.74 -8.09
CA ARG A 6 -21.63 -2.91 -9.25
C ARG A 6 -21.00 -2.45 -10.55
N LEU A 7 -20.04 -1.52 -10.46
CA LEU A 7 -19.33 -0.95 -11.61
C LEU A 7 -17.85 -1.26 -11.50
N MET A 8 -17.26 -1.78 -12.56
CA MET A 8 -15.82 -2.03 -12.62
C MET A 8 -15.05 -0.72 -12.74
N SER A 9 -14.00 -0.58 -11.94
CA SER A 9 -13.01 0.50 -12.08
C SER A 9 -11.87 0.08 -13.00
N ASP A 10 -11.06 1.07 -13.45
CA ASP A 10 -9.93 0.83 -14.37
C ASP A 10 -8.90 -0.17 -13.84
N ARG A 11 -8.79 -0.29 -12.52
CA ARG A 11 -7.84 -1.23 -11.87
C ARG A 11 -8.44 -2.62 -11.62
N MET A 12 -9.70 -2.86 -11.93
CA MET A 12 -10.32 -4.17 -11.81
C MET A 12 -10.12 -4.98 -13.09
N LEU A 13 -9.72 -6.23 -12.96
CA LEU A 13 -9.67 -7.22 -14.04
C LEU A 13 -11.02 -7.92 -14.21
N SER A 14 -11.65 -8.30 -13.10
CA SER A 14 -12.98 -8.90 -13.08
C SER A 14 -13.69 -8.63 -11.75
N MET A 15 -15.01 -8.68 -11.80
CA MET A 15 -15.88 -8.59 -10.63
C MET A 15 -17.05 -9.54 -10.84
N ASN A 16 -17.23 -10.46 -9.90
CA ASN A 16 -18.28 -11.47 -9.95
C ASN A 16 -18.94 -11.61 -8.58
N THR A 17 -20.26 -11.58 -8.57
CA THR A 17 -21.03 -11.82 -7.35
C THR A 17 -21.61 -13.22 -7.38
N VAL A 18 -21.26 -14.02 -6.36
CA VAL A 18 -21.78 -15.39 -6.18
C VAL A 18 -22.47 -15.43 -4.83
N ARG A 19 -23.78 -15.66 -4.85
CA ARG A 19 -24.66 -15.54 -3.66
C ARG A 19 -24.49 -14.12 -3.09
N ASP A 20 -24.10 -14.02 -1.81
CA ASP A 20 -23.97 -12.76 -1.07
C ASP A 20 -22.52 -12.23 -1.02
N THR A 21 -21.62 -12.78 -1.84
CA THR A 21 -20.21 -12.41 -1.83
C THR A 21 -19.77 -11.89 -3.20
N THR A 22 -19.30 -10.67 -3.25
CA THR A 22 -18.65 -10.10 -4.44
C THR A 22 -17.15 -10.38 -4.38
N MET A 23 -16.64 -11.08 -5.41
CA MET A 23 -15.22 -11.29 -5.63
C MET A 23 -14.72 -10.27 -6.66
N VAL A 24 -13.73 -9.51 -6.29
CA VAL A 24 -13.03 -8.54 -7.15
C VAL A 24 -11.61 -9.02 -7.38
N VAL A 25 -11.21 -9.12 -8.64
CA VAL A 25 -9.83 -9.40 -9.02
C VAL A 25 -9.21 -8.10 -9.51
N VAL A 26 -8.17 -7.63 -8.83
CA VAL A 26 -7.42 -6.44 -9.24
C VAL A 26 -6.49 -6.81 -10.40
N LYS A 27 -6.28 -5.89 -11.35
CA LYS A 27 -5.26 -6.07 -12.39
C LYS A 27 -3.91 -6.33 -11.71
N PRO A 28 -3.19 -7.36 -12.14
CA PRO A 28 -1.91 -7.70 -11.53
C PRO A 28 -0.91 -6.55 -11.59
N ASP A 29 -0.13 -6.42 -10.54
CA ASP A 29 1.00 -5.53 -10.46
C ASP A 29 2.30 -6.31 -10.72
N ALA A 30 3.36 -5.58 -11.08
CA ALA A 30 4.69 -6.14 -11.28
C ALA A 30 5.73 -5.20 -10.66
N THR A 31 6.96 -5.68 -10.57
CA THR A 31 8.08 -4.89 -10.07
C THR A 31 8.22 -3.58 -10.84
N ARG A 32 8.35 -2.48 -10.10
CA ARG A 32 8.50 -1.12 -10.64
C ARG A 32 9.92 -0.59 -10.52
N THR A 33 10.85 -1.41 -10.10
CA THR A 33 12.27 -1.06 -9.97
C THR A 33 12.84 -0.52 -11.29
N GLY A 34 13.46 0.64 -11.23
CA GLY A 34 14.04 1.31 -12.40
C GLY A 34 13.03 2.04 -13.30
N GLN A 35 11.76 2.06 -12.95
CA GLN A 35 10.75 2.82 -13.67
C GLN A 35 10.61 4.23 -13.09
N ALA A 36 10.43 5.23 -13.96
CA ALA A 36 10.07 6.57 -13.54
C ALA A 36 8.64 6.60 -13.00
N TYR A 37 8.44 7.30 -11.89
CA TYR A 37 7.10 7.54 -11.36
C TYR A 37 6.42 8.61 -12.20
N ILE A 38 5.22 8.30 -12.68
CA ILE A 38 4.30 9.31 -13.18
C ILE A 38 3.62 9.92 -11.96
N TYR A 39 3.64 11.26 -11.86
CA TYR A 39 2.94 11.93 -10.77
C TYR A 39 1.44 11.63 -10.83
N TYR A 40 0.97 10.94 -9.85
CA TYR A 40 -0.46 10.77 -9.56
C TYR A 40 -0.69 11.25 -8.13
N ARG A 41 -1.69 12.12 -7.97
CA ARG A 41 -2.13 12.48 -6.62
C ARG A 41 -2.68 11.22 -5.95
N ASP A 42 -1.96 10.74 -4.98
CA ASP A 42 -2.35 9.60 -4.16
C ASP A 42 -2.70 10.04 -2.73
N ILE A 43 -2.99 9.09 -1.87
CA ILE A 43 -3.28 9.29 -0.45
C ILE A 43 -2.25 8.60 0.45
N ASN A 44 -1.01 8.45 -0.05
CA ASN A 44 0.14 7.92 0.70
C ASN A 44 -0.10 6.58 1.39
N GLY A 45 -0.72 5.63 0.68
CA GLY A 45 -1.01 4.30 1.20
C GLY A 45 -2.20 4.23 2.15
N SER A 46 -2.92 5.34 2.35
CA SER A 46 -4.16 5.39 3.15
C SER A 46 -5.36 4.85 2.36
N TYR A 47 -6.52 4.80 3.01
CA TYR A 47 -7.80 4.56 2.34
C TYR A 47 -8.88 5.54 2.81
N THR A 48 -9.89 5.68 1.99
CA THR A 48 -11.13 6.40 2.35
C THR A 48 -12.33 5.48 2.14
N LEU A 49 -13.23 5.42 3.13
CA LEU A 49 -14.51 4.72 2.97
C LEU A 49 -15.45 5.66 2.22
N GLU A 50 -15.87 5.23 1.04
CA GLU A 50 -16.71 6.00 0.15
C GLU A 50 -17.53 5.06 -0.74
N THR A 51 -18.73 5.47 -1.13
CA THR A 51 -19.58 4.74 -2.08
C THR A 51 -20.04 5.65 -3.21
N LEU A 52 -20.18 5.11 -4.41
CA LEU A 52 -20.78 5.80 -5.55
C LEU A 52 -22.31 5.67 -5.57
N GLU A 53 -22.86 4.83 -4.72
CA GLU A 53 -24.30 4.57 -4.63
C GLU A 53 -25.08 5.63 -3.81
N GLY A 54 -24.41 6.67 -3.29
CA GLY A 54 -25.04 7.73 -2.53
C GLY A 54 -25.56 7.33 -1.14
N VAL A 55 -25.07 6.20 -0.62
CA VAL A 55 -25.39 5.71 0.73
C VAL A 55 -24.28 6.04 1.71
N ASN A 56 -24.55 5.94 3.01
CA ASN A 56 -23.53 6.18 4.02
C ASN A 56 -22.48 5.03 4.00
N PRO A 57 -21.18 5.33 3.69
CA PRO A 57 -20.18 4.29 3.53
C PRO A 57 -19.85 3.55 4.83
N HIS A 58 -20.07 4.18 5.99
CA HIS A 58 -19.67 3.58 7.27
C HIS A 58 -20.60 2.44 7.72
N TRP A 59 -21.89 2.55 7.48
CA TRP A 59 -22.89 1.55 7.90
C TRP A 59 -23.74 0.96 6.79
N GLN A 60 -23.72 1.53 5.59
CA GLN A 60 -24.49 1.03 4.45
C GLN A 60 -23.59 0.52 3.31
N GLY A 61 -22.28 0.80 3.38
CA GLY A 61 -21.33 0.28 2.40
C GLY A 61 -21.12 -1.22 2.54
N ASP A 62 -21.08 -1.91 1.42
CA ASP A 62 -20.87 -3.35 1.31
C ASP A 62 -19.38 -3.73 1.39
N TYR A 63 -19.14 -5.04 1.46
CA TYR A 63 -17.81 -5.63 1.47
C TYR A 63 -17.61 -6.56 0.27
N GLY A 64 -16.38 -6.58 -0.24
CA GLY A 64 -15.94 -7.51 -1.27
C GLY A 64 -14.67 -8.25 -0.90
N LYS A 65 -14.54 -9.48 -1.40
CA LYS A 65 -13.27 -10.21 -1.39
C LYS A 65 -12.43 -9.70 -2.55
N VAL A 66 -11.27 -9.12 -2.25
CA VAL A 66 -10.39 -8.50 -3.24
C VAL A 66 -9.12 -9.32 -3.35
N LEU A 67 -8.87 -9.88 -4.54
CA LEU A 67 -7.64 -10.61 -4.86
C LEU A 67 -6.61 -9.65 -5.45
N PHE A 68 -5.48 -9.53 -4.78
CA PHE A 68 -4.28 -8.84 -5.20
C PHE A 68 -3.28 -9.85 -5.75
N THR A 69 -2.64 -9.52 -6.88
CA THR A 69 -1.63 -10.34 -7.52
C THR A 69 -0.41 -9.49 -7.86
N TYR A 70 0.77 -9.97 -7.49
CA TYR A 70 2.05 -9.31 -7.77
C TYR A 70 3.01 -10.28 -8.45
N PHE A 71 3.52 -9.90 -9.63
CA PHE A 71 4.51 -10.65 -10.38
C PHE A 71 5.93 -10.15 -10.07
N PRO A 72 6.76 -10.97 -9.40
CA PRO A 72 8.16 -10.65 -9.19
C PRO A 72 8.98 -10.84 -10.48
N PRO A 73 10.20 -10.29 -10.55
CA PRO A 73 11.11 -10.49 -11.69
C PRO A 73 11.32 -11.97 -11.99
N GLY A 74 11.18 -12.34 -13.26
CA GLY A 74 11.34 -13.71 -13.70
C GLY A 74 10.31 -14.70 -13.16
N ASN A 75 9.22 -14.23 -12.57
CA ASN A 75 8.14 -15.04 -12.00
C ASN A 75 8.64 -16.06 -10.95
N LYS A 76 9.63 -15.66 -10.15
CA LYS A 76 10.23 -16.49 -9.10
C LYS A 76 10.09 -15.81 -7.75
N ALA A 77 9.86 -16.61 -6.71
CA ALA A 77 9.82 -16.10 -5.35
C ALA A 77 11.14 -15.42 -4.97
N PHE A 78 11.07 -14.35 -4.18
CA PHE A 78 12.26 -13.70 -3.61
C PHE A 78 12.89 -14.63 -2.57
N GLU A 79 14.17 -14.93 -2.75
CA GLU A 79 14.90 -15.80 -1.83
C GLU A 79 15.07 -15.15 -0.46
N GLY A 80 14.68 -15.87 0.59
CA GLY A 80 14.81 -15.40 1.98
C GLY A 80 13.93 -14.19 2.36
N GLN A 81 12.98 -13.79 1.50
CA GLN A 81 12.10 -12.66 1.73
C GLN A 81 10.63 -13.06 1.61
N ASP A 82 9.80 -12.50 2.47
CA ASP A 82 8.35 -12.54 2.34
C ASP A 82 7.86 -11.25 1.67
N VAL A 83 6.88 -11.36 0.78
CA VAL A 83 6.21 -10.20 0.19
C VAL A 83 4.95 -9.89 0.97
N HIS A 84 4.75 -8.61 1.27
CA HIS A 84 3.60 -8.12 1.99
C HIS A 84 2.85 -7.05 1.19
N LEU A 85 1.54 -7.11 1.24
CA LEU A 85 0.68 -6.01 0.81
C LEU A 85 0.71 -4.95 1.91
N PHE A 86 1.11 -3.72 1.57
CA PHE A 86 1.45 -2.68 2.53
C PHE A 86 0.64 -1.40 2.29
N GLY A 87 0.04 -0.89 3.34
CA GLY A 87 -0.80 0.29 3.36
C GLY A 87 -1.70 0.29 4.59
N GLU A 88 -2.52 1.32 4.74
CA GLU A 88 -3.48 1.39 5.84
C GLU A 88 -4.48 0.23 5.82
N LEU A 89 -4.78 -0.33 4.63
CA LEU A 89 -5.64 -1.51 4.47
C LEU A 89 -5.10 -2.76 5.21
N THR A 90 -3.81 -2.78 5.54
CA THR A 90 -3.13 -3.78 6.36
C THR A 90 -2.51 -3.15 7.61
N GLN A 91 -2.94 -1.93 7.99
CA GLN A 91 -2.43 -1.15 9.14
C GLN A 91 -0.91 -0.91 9.06
N PHE A 92 -0.34 -0.85 7.84
CA PHE A 92 1.10 -0.78 7.61
C PHE A 92 1.88 -1.88 8.35
N ALA A 93 1.24 -3.02 8.61
CA ALA A 93 1.84 -4.13 9.33
C ALA A 93 2.56 -5.09 8.38
N GLY A 94 3.73 -5.59 8.82
CA GLY A 94 4.46 -6.67 8.18
C GLY A 94 4.21 -8.00 8.88
N ASP A 95 2.96 -8.39 9.02
CA ASP A 95 2.52 -9.57 9.77
C ASP A 95 1.90 -10.65 8.85
N ALA A 96 1.38 -11.71 9.45
CA ALA A 96 0.72 -12.80 8.72
C ALA A 96 -0.54 -12.31 7.97
N ALA A 97 -1.22 -11.27 8.47
CA ALA A 97 -2.42 -10.74 7.83
C ALA A 97 -2.10 -10.00 6.53
N SER A 98 -0.93 -9.36 6.43
CA SER A 98 -0.46 -8.64 5.23
C SER A 98 0.36 -9.51 4.29
N ARG A 99 0.97 -10.62 4.77
CA ARG A 99 1.84 -11.51 3.99
C ARG A 99 1.09 -12.13 2.82
N MET A 100 1.70 -12.08 1.64
CA MET A 100 1.23 -12.71 0.42
C MET A 100 1.76 -14.14 0.30
N GLN A 101 1.00 -15.00 -0.37
CA GLN A 101 1.38 -16.38 -0.66
C GLN A 101 1.94 -16.46 -2.08
N PHE A 102 3.09 -17.12 -2.27
CA PHE A 102 3.59 -17.36 -3.61
C PHE A 102 2.88 -18.58 -4.22
N ASN A 103 2.32 -18.37 -5.41
CA ASN A 103 1.67 -19.39 -6.21
C ASN A 103 2.66 -19.85 -7.29
N GLU A 104 3.22 -21.03 -7.11
CA GLU A 104 4.26 -21.61 -8.02
C GLU A 104 3.74 -21.80 -9.45
N GLU A 105 2.46 -22.20 -9.62
CA GLU A 105 1.86 -22.42 -10.94
C GLU A 105 1.73 -21.13 -11.74
N ARG A 106 1.45 -20.04 -11.06
CA ARG A 106 1.29 -18.72 -11.66
C ARG A 106 2.57 -17.89 -11.66
N GLY A 107 3.56 -18.27 -10.86
CA GLY A 107 4.78 -17.49 -10.65
C GLY A 107 4.51 -16.12 -10.06
N ALA A 108 3.55 -16.01 -9.16
CA ALA A 108 3.07 -14.72 -8.62
C ALA A 108 2.74 -14.82 -7.12
N TYR A 109 2.88 -13.72 -6.42
CA TYR A 109 2.37 -13.58 -5.05
C TYR A 109 0.90 -13.17 -5.08
N GLU A 110 0.09 -13.79 -4.24
CA GLU A 110 -1.34 -13.57 -4.16
C GLU A 110 -1.80 -13.31 -2.73
N LYS A 111 -2.77 -12.43 -2.58
CA LYS A 111 -3.43 -12.13 -1.31
C LYS A 111 -4.87 -11.76 -1.53
N THR A 112 -5.76 -12.38 -0.77
CA THR A 112 -7.17 -11.99 -0.73
C THR A 112 -7.45 -11.27 0.58
N LEU A 113 -8.03 -10.08 0.50
CA LEU A 113 -8.54 -9.32 1.63
C LEU A 113 -10.05 -9.13 1.51
N PHE A 114 -10.71 -9.02 2.66
CA PHE A 114 -12.13 -8.67 2.73
C PHE A 114 -12.20 -7.18 3.07
N LEU A 115 -12.54 -6.36 2.08
CA LEU A 115 -12.49 -4.91 2.16
C LEU A 115 -13.88 -4.31 2.00
N LYS A 116 -14.13 -3.23 2.75
CA LYS A 116 -15.32 -2.40 2.60
C LYS A 116 -15.23 -1.54 1.33
N GLN A 117 -16.36 -1.06 0.82
CA GLN A 117 -16.38 -0.08 -0.27
C GLN A 117 -15.55 1.16 0.09
N GLY A 118 -14.68 1.58 -0.84
CA GLY A 118 -13.78 2.70 -0.63
C GLY A 118 -12.73 2.85 -1.71
N PHE A 119 -11.88 3.81 -1.53
CA PHE A 119 -10.69 4.05 -2.34
C PHE A 119 -9.46 3.69 -1.52
N TYR A 120 -8.58 2.84 -2.05
CA TYR A 120 -7.42 2.26 -1.35
C TYR A 120 -6.14 2.52 -2.13
N ASN A 121 -5.13 3.08 -1.46
CA ASN A 121 -3.75 3.05 -1.93
C ASN A 121 -2.99 1.93 -1.21
N TYR A 122 -2.06 1.31 -1.90
CA TYR A 122 -1.21 0.26 -1.35
C TYR A 122 0.08 0.14 -2.15
N ASN A 123 1.07 -0.47 -1.53
CA ASN A 123 2.34 -0.86 -2.11
C ASN A 123 2.64 -2.33 -1.79
N TYR A 124 3.69 -2.84 -2.39
CA TYR A 124 4.27 -4.12 -2.03
C TYR A 124 5.64 -3.89 -1.39
N VAL A 125 5.90 -4.59 -0.30
CA VAL A 125 7.18 -4.52 0.41
C VAL A 125 7.72 -5.92 0.66
N THR A 126 9.03 -6.01 0.83
CA THR A 126 9.67 -7.23 1.28
C THR A 126 10.09 -7.12 2.73
N LEU A 127 10.04 -8.24 3.44
CA LEU A 127 10.53 -8.41 4.80
C LEU A 127 11.36 -9.70 4.87
N PRO A 128 12.50 -9.69 5.58
CA PRO A 128 13.29 -10.90 5.77
C PRO A 128 12.48 -12.00 6.46
N GLN A 129 12.55 -13.22 5.94
CA GLN A 129 11.94 -14.38 6.59
C GLN A 129 12.56 -14.61 7.96
N ASN A 130 11.71 -14.89 8.96
CA ASN A 130 12.14 -15.25 10.31
C ASN A 130 12.97 -14.19 11.08
N LYS A 131 12.98 -12.94 10.60
CA LYS A 131 13.66 -11.84 11.28
C LYS A 131 12.73 -10.65 11.42
N LYS A 132 12.86 -9.92 12.53
CA LYS A 132 12.27 -8.59 12.62
C LYS A 132 13.08 -7.66 11.71
N GLY A 133 12.41 -7.00 10.79
CA GLY A 133 13.01 -6.04 9.86
C GLY A 133 12.07 -4.89 9.59
N PHE A 134 12.59 -3.87 8.91
CA PHE A 134 11.77 -2.79 8.37
C PHE A 134 11.29 -3.18 6.97
N PRO A 135 10.08 -2.71 6.56
CA PRO A 135 9.62 -2.86 5.20
C PRO A 135 10.63 -2.29 4.19
N ASP A 136 10.99 -3.09 3.19
CA ASP A 136 11.92 -2.70 2.14
C ASP A 136 11.18 -2.65 0.80
N PHE A 137 11.23 -1.49 0.15
CA PHE A 137 10.62 -1.21 -1.13
C PHE A 137 11.55 -1.48 -2.32
N SER A 138 12.84 -1.70 -2.08
CA SER A 138 13.88 -1.74 -3.12
C SER A 138 13.66 -2.82 -4.17
N LEU A 139 13.13 -3.98 -3.78
CA LEU A 139 12.87 -5.11 -4.67
C LEU A 139 11.52 -5.03 -5.41
N THR A 140 10.59 -4.26 -4.90
CA THR A 140 9.20 -4.20 -5.41
C THR A 140 8.91 -2.90 -6.13
N GLU A 141 8.95 -1.79 -5.41
CA GLU A 141 8.64 -0.46 -5.95
C GLU A 141 9.88 0.25 -6.51
N GLY A 142 11.07 -0.08 -5.97
CA GLY A 142 12.32 0.59 -6.30
C GLY A 142 12.46 1.95 -5.63
N ASN A 143 13.58 2.60 -5.92
CA ASN A 143 13.92 3.93 -5.42
C ASN A 143 14.07 4.88 -6.61
N TYR A 144 13.16 5.81 -6.75
CA TYR A 144 13.23 6.85 -7.76
C TYR A 144 13.42 8.21 -7.10
N TRP A 145 14.48 8.94 -7.50
CA TRP A 145 14.82 10.24 -6.93
C TRP A 145 13.71 11.29 -7.06
N GLY A 146 12.87 11.12 -8.08
CA GLY A 146 11.74 11.98 -8.37
C GLY A 146 10.49 11.70 -7.52
N THR A 147 10.50 10.71 -6.62
CA THR A 147 9.37 10.41 -5.73
C THR A 147 9.08 11.58 -4.81
N GLU A 148 7.81 11.91 -4.65
CA GLU A 148 7.37 12.89 -3.67
C GLU A 148 7.55 12.32 -2.26
N ASN A 149 8.24 13.08 -1.42
CA ASN A 149 8.45 12.73 -0.02
C ASN A 149 8.12 13.91 0.87
N THR A 150 7.49 13.64 1.99
CA THR A 150 7.30 14.59 3.08
C THR A 150 8.19 14.20 4.25
N TYR A 151 9.05 15.12 4.66
CA TYR A 151 9.96 14.96 5.78
C TYR A 151 9.45 15.77 6.96
N ILE A 152 9.39 15.14 8.13
CA ILE A 152 9.08 15.81 9.39
C ILE A 152 10.36 15.85 10.20
N VAL A 153 10.84 17.06 10.51
CA VAL A 153 12.00 17.30 11.36
C VAL A 153 11.52 17.69 12.74
N LEU A 154 11.88 16.90 13.75
CA LEU A 154 11.55 17.13 15.15
C LEU A 154 12.84 17.48 15.90
N VAL A 155 12.86 18.58 16.63
CA VAL A 155 14.00 19.02 17.42
C VAL A 155 13.68 18.84 18.89
N TYR A 156 14.45 17.98 19.53
CA TYR A 156 14.34 17.71 20.95
C TYR A 156 15.52 18.30 21.70
N TYR A 157 15.26 18.81 22.88
CA TYR A 157 16.27 19.33 23.80
C TYR A 157 16.04 18.76 25.21
N ARG A 158 17.11 18.39 25.85
CA ARG A 158 17.07 18.00 27.28
C ARG A 158 17.87 19.00 28.09
N PRO A 159 17.23 19.86 28.89
CA PRO A 159 17.93 20.72 29.82
C PRO A 159 18.78 19.92 30.82
N PHE A 160 19.89 20.46 31.27
CA PHE A 160 20.73 19.81 32.27
C PHE A 160 19.92 19.53 33.55
N GLY A 161 19.90 18.25 33.99
CA GLY A 161 19.12 17.80 35.14
C GLY A 161 17.64 17.45 34.85
N ALA A 162 17.15 17.65 33.65
CA ALA A 162 15.80 17.25 33.26
C ALA A 162 15.69 15.72 33.10
N ARG A 163 14.49 15.17 33.39
CA ARG A 163 14.20 13.73 33.29
C ARG A 163 13.72 13.29 31.92
N ALA A 164 13.29 14.22 31.09
CA ALA A 164 12.70 13.95 29.77
C ALA A 164 13.20 14.95 28.72
N ASP A 165 13.13 14.54 27.46
CA ASP A 165 13.34 15.43 26.32
C ASP A 165 12.10 16.29 26.10
N GLU A 166 12.31 17.55 25.72
CA GLU A 166 11.27 18.52 25.37
C GLU A 166 11.31 18.74 23.86
N LEU A 167 10.19 18.63 23.19
CA LEU A 167 10.07 19.02 21.78
C LEU A 167 10.06 20.56 21.69
N ILE A 168 11.19 21.14 21.24
CA ILE A 168 11.37 22.58 21.16
C ILE A 168 11.09 23.17 19.78
N GLY A 169 10.95 22.31 18.77
CA GLY A 169 10.63 22.76 17.42
C GLY A 169 10.27 21.62 16.50
N TYR A 170 9.49 21.95 15.48
CA TYR A 170 9.23 21.03 14.38
C TYR A 170 9.07 21.80 13.07
N THR A 171 9.35 21.14 11.96
CA THR A 171 9.03 21.63 10.61
C THR A 171 8.73 20.49 9.67
N THR A 172 8.03 20.78 8.59
CA THR A 172 7.71 19.83 7.52
C THR A 172 8.30 20.34 6.21
N LEU A 173 9.01 19.46 5.50
CA LEU A 173 9.59 19.74 4.19
C LEU A 173 9.02 18.79 3.16
N SER A 174 8.66 19.30 1.98
CA SER A 174 8.22 18.49 0.84
C SER A 174 9.28 18.52 -0.26
N SER A 175 9.67 17.35 -0.77
CA SER A 175 10.61 17.27 -1.90
C SER A 175 9.99 17.78 -3.20
N PHE A 176 8.67 17.82 -3.30
CA PHE A 176 7.96 18.27 -4.49
C PHE A 176 8.14 19.77 -4.74
N PHE A 177 8.00 20.61 -3.71
CA PHE A 177 8.09 22.07 -3.83
C PHE A 177 9.51 22.62 -3.92
N GLN A 178 10.53 21.78 -3.77
CA GLN A 178 11.94 22.19 -3.79
C GLN A 178 12.68 21.74 -5.03
N ARG A 179 11.98 21.20 -6.05
CA ARG A 179 12.61 20.77 -7.30
C ARG A 179 12.97 21.99 -8.14
N PRO A 180 14.25 22.15 -8.55
CA PRO A 180 14.60 23.18 -9.52
C PRO A 180 13.88 22.93 -10.83
N GLY A 181 13.08 23.89 -11.30
CA GLY A 181 12.45 23.83 -12.62
C GLY A 181 10.96 23.47 -12.67
N PHE A 182 10.28 23.50 -11.54
CA PHE A 182 8.80 23.48 -11.49
C PHE A 182 8.28 24.74 -10.78
#